data_e3b64e265b89a75ab259f247a6530ba1
#
_entry.id   e3b64e265b89a75ab259f247a6530ba1
#
_cell.length_a   1.000
_cell.length_b   1.000
_cell.length_c   1.000
_cell.angle_alpha   90.00
_cell.angle_beta   90.00
_cell.angle_gamma   90.00
#
_symmetry.space_group_name_H-M   'P 1'
#
loop_
_entity.id
_entity.type
_entity.pdbx_description
1 polymer ?
#
loop_
_entity_poly.entity_id
_entity_poly.type
_entity_poly.pdbx_seq_one_letter_code
_entity_poly.pdbx_strand_id
1 'polypeptide(L)'
;DPVRALSRIEQAFGPIPRPTRVLPTEHTVEPPQEGARELTLTRPGDSSIVAAMYHVAPGAHPDTTALALLTVILADTPGGRLEHALVDTRKAAWQMSMFDAMKDPGVILFAAGTGKDRPIEPVRAALLAEIEGLAAKPVTQDELDRARVRMRNAYEKILNDPARYGVALSESIAKGDWRLLFIARDRVETTTLEDVQRVAENYLRQTNRTVGEFLPGDKPQLAAIPQSPDVAALVRDYAGKAVAQAVPTFDPSPANIDAHTVRQTLPNGMELALLSKPTRGEAVNGTLVLHLGNTQSLQGKTAIGSLTAGMLDRGAGVFSRQQIADRFEALKANVSISGSSERLTVRFETHRAYLPDLLDLLRT
;
A
#
# COMPACT_ATOMS: atom_id res chain seq x y z
N ASP A 1 22.47 -8.49 14.68
CA ASP A 1 22.85 -8.77 16.07
C ASP A 1 22.29 -7.66 16.98
N PRO A 2 21.23 -7.96 17.78
CA PRO A 2 20.58 -6.98 18.66
C PRO A 2 21.52 -6.38 19.71
N VAL A 3 22.41 -7.18 20.27
CA VAL A 3 23.34 -6.74 21.33
C VAL A 3 24.30 -5.67 20.79
N ARG A 4 24.86 -5.89 19.62
CA ARG A 4 25.74 -4.95 18.94
C ARG A 4 24.99 -3.66 18.52
N ALA A 5 23.73 -3.78 18.08
CA ALA A 5 22.90 -2.64 17.74
C ALA A 5 22.59 -1.78 18.97
N LEU A 6 22.17 -2.40 20.07
CA LEU A 6 21.88 -1.71 21.33
C LEU A 6 23.12 -1.01 21.88
N SER A 7 24.28 -1.68 21.90
CA SER A 7 25.53 -1.08 22.33
C SER A 7 25.90 0.16 21.51
N ARG A 8 25.72 0.13 20.18
CA ARG A 8 25.98 1.31 19.33
C ARG A 8 24.99 2.44 19.58
N ILE A 9 23.70 2.12 19.79
CA ILE A 9 22.69 3.10 20.15
C ILE A 9 23.04 3.76 21.48
N GLU A 10 23.42 2.98 22.49
CA GLU A 10 23.83 3.49 23.79
C GLU A 10 25.08 4.38 23.71
N GLN A 11 26.08 3.97 22.94
CA GLN A 11 27.28 4.79 22.70
C GLN A 11 26.98 6.12 22.00
N ALA A 12 26.08 6.09 21.02
CA ALA A 12 25.77 7.29 20.22
C ALA A 12 24.79 8.24 20.91
N PHE A 13 23.79 7.73 21.60
CA PHE A 13 22.68 8.51 22.15
C PHE A 13 22.66 8.59 23.69
N GLY A 14 23.30 7.62 24.39
CA GLY A 14 23.35 7.60 25.84
C GLY A 14 23.99 8.85 26.47
N PRO A 15 25.04 9.49 25.87
CA PRO A 15 25.63 10.73 26.39
C PRO A 15 24.69 11.95 26.25
N ILE A 16 23.62 11.89 25.48
CA ILE A 16 22.69 13.01 25.27
C ILE A 16 21.84 13.20 26.54
N PRO A 17 21.94 14.34 27.23
CA PRO A 17 21.20 14.57 28.47
C PRO A 17 19.70 14.68 28.18
N ARG A 18 18.89 14.20 29.12
CA ARG A 18 17.43 14.41 29.06
C ARG A 18 17.11 15.89 29.04
N PRO A 19 16.25 16.37 28.14
CA PRO A 19 15.79 17.74 28.13
C PRO A 19 15.13 18.09 29.50
N THR A 20 15.49 19.22 30.07
CA THR A 20 14.85 19.72 31.30
C THR A 20 13.56 20.49 31.04
N ARG A 21 13.32 20.87 29.77
CA ARG A 21 12.09 21.57 29.41
C ARG A 21 10.90 20.60 29.40
N VAL A 22 9.81 21.04 29.97
CA VAL A 22 8.50 20.39 29.82
C VAL A 22 7.85 20.94 28.55
N LEU A 23 7.51 20.08 27.62
CA LEU A 23 6.74 20.51 26.44
C LEU A 23 5.32 20.88 26.89
N PRO A 24 4.78 22.03 26.42
CA PRO A 24 3.39 22.36 26.72
C PRO A 24 2.48 21.28 26.17
N THR A 25 1.44 20.95 26.92
CA THR A 25 0.38 20.07 26.43
C THR A 25 -0.46 20.82 25.41
N GLU A 26 -0.64 20.28 24.23
CA GLU A 26 -1.59 20.78 23.25
C GLU A 26 -3.00 20.60 23.79
N HIS A 27 -3.75 21.69 23.86
CA HIS A 27 -5.14 21.69 24.32
C HIS A 27 -6.13 21.99 23.19
N THR A 28 -5.65 22.26 22.00
CA THR A 28 -6.49 22.54 20.84
C THR A 28 -7.06 21.23 20.30
N VAL A 29 -8.38 21.11 20.35
CA VAL A 29 -9.12 19.99 19.74
C VAL A 29 -9.81 20.55 18.50
N GLU A 30 -9.61 19.90 17.35
CA GLU A 30 -10.30 20.29 16.13
C GLU A 30 -11.83 20.08 16.30
N PRO A 31 -12.67 21.12 16.06
CA PRO A 31 -14.10 20.95 16.15
C PRO A 31 -14.62 20.06 15.02
N PRO A 32 -15.77 19.40 15.20
CA PRO A 32 -16.43 18.68 14.12
C PRO A 32 -16.63 19.60 12.90
N GLN A 33 -16.48 19.02 11.71
CA GLN A 33 -16.69 19.80 10.49
C GLN A 33 -18.15 20.23 10.37
N GLU A 34 -18.40 21.54 10.34
CA GLU A 34 -19.74 22.15 10.27
C GLU A 34 -20.29 22.23 8.85
N GLY A 35 -19.79 21.40 8.03
CA GLY A 35 -20.27 21.36 6.72
C GLY A 35 -19.21 21.01 5.68
N ALA A 36 -19.56 20.57 4.42
CA ALA A 36 -18.59 20.30 3.38
C ALA A 36 -17.81 21.56 3.09
N ARG A 37 -16.62 21.43 2.71
CA ARG A 37 -15.78 22.54 2.32
C ARG A 37 -15.32 22.28 0.89
N GLU A 38 -15.17 23.35 0.17
CA GLU A 38 -14.60 23.25 -1.15
C GLU A 38 -13.57 24.34 -1.32
N LEU A 39 -12.53 24.02 -2.03
CA LEU A 39 -11.54 24.99 -2.39
C LEU A 39 -11.09 24.72 -3.84
N THR A 40 -10.78 25.82 -4.51
CA THR A 40 -10.28 25.81 -5.87
C THR A 40 -8.91 26.47 -5.91
N LEU A 41 -7.97 25.82 -6.54
CA LEU A 41 -6.67 26.40 -6.86
C LEU A 41 -6.53 26.52 -8.37
N THR A 42 -6.39 27.74 -8.87
CA THR A 42 -6.03 28.00 -10.26
C THR A 42 -4.55 28.34 -10.33
N ARG A 43 -3.78 27.44 -10.87
CA ARG A 43 -2.34 27.64 -11.12
C ARG A 43 -1.93 27.02 -12.45
N PRO A 44 -0.83 27.49 -13.07
CA PRO A 44 -0.27 26.84 -14.25
C PRO A 44 0.01 25.36 -13.99
N GLY A 45 -0.36 24.50 -14.93
CA GLY A 45 -0.17 23.06 -14.87
C GLY A 45 -0.74 22.36 -16.09
N ASP A 46 -0.41 21.10 -16.25
CA ASP A 46 -0.84 20.29 -17.39
C ASP A 46 -1.91 19.25 -17.04
N SER A 47 -2.37 19.25 -15.80
CA SER A 47 -3.38 18.31 -15.31
C SER A 47 -4.41 19.01 -14.44
N SER A 48 -5.67 18.66 -14.65
CA SER A 48 -6.77 18.98 -13.76
C SER A 48 -6.89 17.88 -12.71
N ILE A 49 -6.99 18.25 -11.44
CA ILE A 49 -7.06 17.30 -10.33
C ILE A 49 -8.27 17.62 -9.46
N VAL A 50 -8.97 16.61 -9.04
CA VAL A 50 -9.97 16.68 -7.97
C VAL A 50 -9.57 15.74 -6.85
N ALA A 51 -9.67 16.21 -5.62
CA ALA A 51 -9.46 15.42 -4.41
C ALA A 51 -10.65 15.60 -3.47
N ALA A 52 -11.10 14.51 -2.87
CA ALA A 52 -12.11 14.50 -1.83
C ALA A 52 -11.50 13.93 -0.55
N MET A 53 -11.57 14.70 0.53
CA MET A 53 -11.03 14.35 1.84
C MET A 53 -12.15 14.29 2.88
N TYR A 54 -12.05 13.30 3.78
CA TYR A 54 -13.03 13.07 4.85
C TYR A 54 -12.28 12.89 6.17
N HIS A 55 -12.78 13.53 7.24
CA HIS A 55 -12.29 13.23 8.58
C HIS A 55 -12.75 11.86 9.02
N VAL A 56 -11.87 11.15 9.75
CA VAL A 56 -12.13 9.81 10.25
C VAL A 56 -11.64 9.65 11.69
N ALA A 57 -12.00 8.52 12.29
CA ALA A 57 -11.62 8.20 13.65
C ALA A 57 -10.09 8.18 13.86
N PRO A 58 -9.62 8.44 15.09
CA PRO A 58 -8.22 8.31 15.46
C PRO A 58 -7.67 6.90 15.20
N GLY A 59 -6.38 6.79 14.94
CA GLY A 59 -5.72 5.53 14.56
C GLY A 59 -5.83 4.39 15.57
N ALA A 60 -6.10 4.68 16.84
CA ALA A 60 -6.36 3.68 17.88
C ALA A 60 -7.84 3.23 17.95
N HIS A 61 -8.75 3.90 17.24
CA HIS A 61 -10.19 3.59 17.27
C HIS A 61 -10.49 2.23 16.61
N PRO A 62 -11.49 1.48 17.09
CA PRO A 62 -11.91 0.22 16.47
C PRO A 62 -12.24 0.30 14.98
N ASP A 63 -12.78 1.41 14.51
CA ASP A 63 -13.16 1.63 13.11
C ASP A 63 -11.97 1.70 12.14
N THR A 64 -10.74 1.91 12.64
CA THR A 64 -9.56 2.15 11.80
C THR A 64 -9.29 1.01 10.82
N THR A 65 -9.48 -0.25 11.23
CA THR A 65 -9.26 -1.40 10.33
C THR A 65 -10.34 -1.48 9.25
N ALA A 66 -11.59 -1.23 9.59
CA ALA A 66 -12.68 -1.19 8.62
C ALA A 66 -12.51 -0.06 7.60
N LEU A 67 -12.03 1.12 8.04
CA LEU A 67 -11.69 2.25 7.18
C LEU A 67 -10.52 1.93 6.24
N ALA A 68 -9.50 1.23 6.73
CA ALA A 68 -8.38 0.80 5.91
C ALA A 68 -8.81 -0.22 4.83
N LEU A 69 -9.64 -1.20 5.20
CA LEU A 69 -10.23 -2.15 4.24
C LEU A 69 -11.10 -1.44 3.20
N LEU A 70 -11.95 -0.49 3.63
CA LEU A 70 -12.76 0.32 2.74
C LEU A 70 -11.90 1.12 1.74
N THR A 71 -10.78 1.68 2.20
CA THR A 71 -9.85 2.40 1.33
C THR A 71 -9.27 1.49 0.24
N VAL A 72 -8.92 0.26 0.59
CA VAL A 72 -8.47 -0.75 -0.39
C VAL A 72 -9.58 -1.09 -1.38
N ILE A 73 -10.81 -1.37 -0.90
CA ILE A 73 -11.96 -1.69 -1.76
C ILE A 73 -12.22 -0.56 -2.78
N LEU A 74 -12.13 0.68 -2.34
CA LEU A 74 -12.38 1.82 -3.21
C LEU A 74 -11.24 2.10 -4.19
N ALA A 75 -9.98 2.07 -3.75
CA ALA A 75 -8.89 2.69 -4.50
C ALA A 75 -7.73 1.76 -4.88
N ASP A 76 -7.83 0.46 -4.61
CA ASP A 76 -6.78 -0.46 -5.06
C ASP A 76 -6.64 -0.50 -6.59
N THR A 77 -5.44 -0.71 -7.07
CA THR A 77 -5.14 -0.85 -8.49
C THR A 77 -4.62 -2.27 -8.76
N PRO A 78 -5.25 -2.99 -9.70
CA PRO A 78 -6.26 -2.61 -10.69
C PRO A 78 -7.72 -2.86 -10.25
N GLY A 79 -8.00 -3.35 -9.06
CA GLY A 79 -9.28 -3.94 -8.68
C GLY A 79 -10.23 -3.07 -7.88
N GLY A 80 -9.87 -1.83 -7.57
CA GLY A 80 -10.70 -0.92 -6.81
C GLY A 80 -11.84 -0.29 -7.61
N ARG A 81 -12.91 0.09 -6.93
CA ARG A 81 -14.09 0.71 -7.58
C ARG A 81 -13.73 1.99 -8.34
N LEU A 82 -12.83 2.82 -7.77
CA LEU A 82 -12.38 4.05 -8.41
C LEU A 82 -11.54 3.80 -9.66
N GLU A 83 -10.73 2.75 -9.66
CA GLU A 83 -10.00 2.36 -10.87
C GLU A 83 -10.98 2.03 -12.00
N HIS A 84 -12.00 1.21 -11.72
CA HIS A 84 -13.01 0.85 -12.71
C HIS A 84 -13.88 2.03 -13.15
N ALA A 85 -14.31 2.88 -12.21
CA ALA A 85 -15.21 3.99 -12.52
C ALA A 85 -14.53 5.17 -13.24
N LEU A 86 -13.23 5.35 -13.04
CA LEU A 86 -12.48 6.53 -13.50
C LEU A 86 -11.45 6.19 -14.58
N VAL A 87 -10.56 5.22 -14.31
CA VAL A 87 -9.42 4.95 -15.19
C VAL A 87 -9.83 4.03 -16.34
N ASP A 88 -10.49 2.92 -16.06
CA ASP A 88 -10.95 1.99 -17.10
C ASP A 88 -11.99 2.63 -18.03
N THR A 89 -12.82 3.52 -17.51
CA THR A 89 -13.77 4.33 -18.32
C THR A 89 -13.12 5.52 -19.01
N ARG A 90 -11.81 5.74 -18.82
CA ARG A 90 -11.04 6.85 -19.39
C ARG A 90 -11.58 8.25 -19.01
N LYS A 91 -12.30 8.38 -17.92
CA LYS A 91 -12.68 9.67 -17.35
C LYS A 91 -11.47 10.36 -16.73
N ALA A 92 -10.68 9.61 -15.94
CA ALA A 92 -9.41 10.05 -15.39
C ALA A 92 -8.23 9.32 -16.04
N ALA A 93 -7.06 9.93 -15.96
CA ALA A 93 -5.80 9.32 -16.34
C ALA A 93 -5.20 8.48 -15.20
N TRP A 94 -5.50 8.88 -13.95
CA TRP A 94 -5.04 8.21 -12.74
C TRP A 94 -6.01 8.48 -11.58
N GLN A 95 -5.95 7.63 -10.57
CA GLN A 95 -6.56 7.81 -9.27
C GLN A 95 -5.58 7.43 -8.16
N MET A 96 -5.81 7.93 -6.94
CA MET A 96 -5.05 7.56 -5.75
C MET A 96 -5.88 7.73 -4.48
N SER A 97 -5.47 7.07 -3.42
CA SER A 97 -5.97 7.31 -2.07
C SER A 97 -4.84 7.49 -1.08
N MET A 98 -5.15 8.17 0.02
CA MET A 98 -4.31 8.29 1.20
C MET A 98 -5.18 8.10 2.44
N PHE A 99 -4.75 7.25 3.36
CA PHE A 99 -5.40 7.05 4.65
C PHE A 99 -4.40 7.35 5.76
N ASP A 100 -4.57 8.50 6.41
CA ASP A 100 -3.77 8.95 7.53
C ASP A 100 -4.49 8.70 8.85
N ALA A 101 -4.16 7.57 9.48
CA ALA A 101 -4.61 7.22 10.82
C ALA A 101 -3.66 7.83 11.86
N MET A 102 -4.02 8.99 12.39
CA MET A 102 -3.21 9.78 13.33
C MET A 102 -3.53 9.41 14.79
N LYS A 103 -2.84 10.02 15.76
CA LYS A 103 -3.15 9.92 17.20
C LYS A 103 -4.51 10.54 17.50
N ASP A 104 -4.77 11.70 16.95
CA ASP A 104 -6.05 12.39 16.95
C ASP A 104 -6.88 11.99 15.72
N PRO A 105 -8.11 12.50 15.53
CA PRO A 105 -8.89 12.23 14.33
C PRO A 105 -8.07 12.41 13.06
N GLY A 106 -8.12 11.41 12.19
CA GLY A 106 -7.35 11.37 10.95
C GLY A 106 -8.17 11.75 9.73
N VAL A 107 -7.63 11.45 8.55
CA VAL A 107 -8.28 11.73 7.27
C VAL A 107 -8.15 10.58 6.28
N ILE A 108 -9.15 10.43 5.41
CA ILE A 108 -9.03 9.68 4.15
C ILE A 108 -9.16 10.67 3.00
N LEU A 109 -8.26 10.56 2.03
CA LEU A 109 -8.28 11.34 0.80
C LEU A 109 -8.36 10.39 -0.40
N PHE A 110 -9.21 10.72 -1.35
CA PHE A 110 -9.26 10.11 -2.68
C PHE A 110 -9.04 11.21 -3.70
N ALA A 111 -8.18 10.95 -4.69
CA ALA A 111 -7.90 11.94 -5.72
C ALA A 111 -7.87 11.27 -7.10
N ALA A 112 -8.22 12.05 -8.11
CA ALA A 112 -8.13 11.65 -9.49
C ALA A 112 -7.76 12.83 -10.39
N GLY A 113 -7.10 12.55 -11.49
CA GLY A 113 -6.65 13.59 -12.42
C GLY A 113 -6.85 13.24 -13.87
N THR A 114 -7.01 14.29 -14.68
CA THR A 114 -7.09 14.21 -16.14
C THR A 114 -6.25 15.30 -16.79
N GLY A 115 -6.03 15.20 -18.11
CA GLY A 115 -5.30 16.24 -18.84
C GLY A 115 -6.05 17.58 -18.83
N LYS A 116 -5.30 18.68 -18.92
CA LYS A 116 -5.83 20.06 -18.86
C LYS A 116 -6.92 20.36 -19.90
N ASP A 117 -6.87 19.69 -21.02
CA ASP A 117 -7.80 19.87 -22.13
C ASP A 117 -9.12 19.09 -21.97
N ARG A 118 -9.30 18.44 -20.83
CA ARG A 118 -10.50 17.65 -20.52
C ARG A 118 -11.22 18.25 -19.31
N PRO A 119 -12.57 18.29 -19.35
CA PRO A 119 -13.34 18.81 -18.22
C PRO A 119 -13.15 17.93 -16.97
N ILE A 120 -13.00 18.56 -15.82
CA ILE A 120 -12.84 17.84 -14.53
C ILE A 120 -14.19 17.35 -13.96
N GLU A 121 -15.30 17.96 -14.36
CA GLU A 121 -16.64 17.66 -13.83
C GLU A 121 -17.05 16.18 -13.94
N PRO A 122 -16.84 15.49 -15.08
CA PRO A 122 -17.14 14.05 -15.15
C PRO A 122 -16.26 13.19 -14.22
N VAL A 123 -15.02 13.63 -13.94
CA VAL A 123 -14.12 12.97 -12.99
C VAL A 123 -14.62 13.17 -11.57
N ARG A 124 -14.93 14.44 -11.22
CA ARG A 124 -15.50 14.80 -9.91
C ARG A 124 -16.80 14.05 -9.64
N ALA A 125 -17.74 14.09 -10.58
CA ALA A 125 -19.01 13.40 -10.42
C ALA A 125 -18.85 11.90 -10.21
N ALA A 126 -17.98 11.24 -10.98
CA ALA A 126 -17.74 9.81 -10.85
C ALA A 126 -16.98 9.46 -9.56
N LEU A 127 -15.99 10.25 -9.17
CA LEU A 127 -15.25 10.08 -7.92
C LEU A 127 -16.21 10.13 -6.72
N LEU A 128 -17.02 11.18 -6.63
CA LEU A 128 -17.94 11.37 -5.53
C LEU A 128 -19.09 10.34 -5.53
N ALA A 129 -19.57 9.94 -6.70
CA ALA A 129 -20.61 8.93 -6.82
C ALA A 129 -20.16 7.55 -6.30
N GLU A 130 -18.93 7.15 -6.55
CA GLU A 130 -18.41 5.87 -6.04
C GLU A 130 -18.09 5.93 -4.54
N ILE A 131 -17.57 7.05 -4.03
CA ILE A 131 -17.25 7.20 -2.61
C ILE A 131 -18.50 7.31 -1.75
N GLU A 132 -19.45 8.14 -2.12
CA GLU A 132 -20.66 8.45 -1.33
C GLU A 132 -21.87 7.56 -1.72
N GLY A 133 -21.76 6.82 -2.81
CA GLY A 133 -22.80 5.92 -3.31
C GLY A 133 -22.88 4.55 -2.63
N LEU A 134 -22.12 4.32 -1.57
CA LEU A 134 -22.01 3.01 -0.91
C LEU A 134 -23.31 2.55 -0.22
N ALA A 135 -24.20 3.45 0.14
CA ALA A 135 -25.54 3.09 0.63
C ALA A 135 -26.41 2.46 -0.49
N ALA A 136 -26.28 2.94 -1.72
CA ALA A 136 -27.02 2.44 -2.88
C ALA A 136 -26.30 1.27 -3.59
N LYS A 137 -24.97 1.21 -3.46
CA LYS A 137 -24.11 0.14 -3.98
C LYS A 137 -23.26 -0.43 -2.83
N PRO A 138 -23.83 -1.22 -1.93
CA PRO A 138 -23.11 -1.76 -0.78
C PRO A 138 -21.84 -2.51 -1.18
N VAL A 139 -20.89 -2.57 -0.25
CA VAL A 139 -19.69 -3.39 -0.40
C VAL A 139 -20.09 -4.85 -0.48
N THR A 140 -19.46 -5.60 -1.37
CA THR A 140 -19.71 -7.04 -1.54
C THR A 140 -18.72 -7.87 -0.71
N GLN A 141 -19.09 -9.13 -0.44
CA GLN A 141 -18.20 -10.05 0.27
C GLN A 141 -16.90 -10.29 -0.51
N ASP A 142 -16.99 -10.43 -1.83
CA ASP A 142 -15.82 -10.65 -2.70
C ASP A 142 -14.83 -9.46 -2.66
N GLU A 143 -15.34 -8.23 -2.58
CA GLU A 143 -14.49 -7.03 -2.41
C GLU A 143 -13.79 -7.02 -1.05
N LEU A 144 -14.53 -7.35 0.01
CA LEU A 144 -13.97 -7.45 1.36
C LEU A 144 -12.90 -8.55 1.43
N ASP A 145 -13.14 -9.70 0.86
CA ASP A 145 -12.20 -10.82 0.92
C ASP A 145 -10.93 -10.54 0.12
N ARG A 146 -11.02 -9.88 -1.02
CA ARG A 146 -9.83 -9.38 -1.75
C ARG A 146 -9.05 -8.36 -0.94
N ALA A 147 -9.73 -7.40 -0.33
CA ALA A 147 -9.10 -6.39 0.51
C ALA A 147 -8.38 -7.02 1.73
N ARG A 148 -8.97 -8.03 2.36
CA ARG A 148 -8.34 -8.80 3.45
C ARG A 148 -7.06 -9.48 2.99
N VAL A 149 -7.11 -10.20 1.87
CA VAL A 149 -5.93 -10.87 1.30
C VAL A 149 -4.81 -9.84 1.06
N ARG A 150 -5.13 -8.72 0.46
CA ARG A 150 -4.15 -7.66 0.17
C ARG A 150 -3.54 -7.07 1.45
N MET A 151 -4.36 -6.75 2.44
CA MET A 151 -3.87 -6.22 3.72
C MET A 151 -3.05 -7.25 4.50
N ARG A 152 -3.48 -8.49 4.56
CA ARG A 152 -2.73 -9.58 5.20
C ARG A 152 -1.34 -9.71 4.58
N ASN A 153 -1.27 -9.78 3.25
CA ASN A 153 0.00 -9.86 2.53
C ASN A 153 0.88 -8.62 2.77
N ALA A 154 0.29 -7.42 2.87
CA ALA A 154 1.02 -6.21 3.22
C ALA A 154 1.62 -6.29 4.63
N TYR A 155 0.86 -6.76 5.61
CA TYR A 155 1.38 -6.98 6.97
C TYR A 155 2.49 -8.03 7.02
N GLU A 156 2.36 -9.14 6.29
CA GLU A 156 3.42 -10.16 6.20
C GLU A 156 4.71 -9.57 5.62
N LYS A 157 4.61 -8.81 4.53
CA LYS A 157 5.75 -8.12 3.92
C LYS A 157 6.42 -7.13 4.88
N ILE A 158 5.63 -6.38 5.66
CA ILE A 158 6.15 -5.47 6.69
C ILE A 158 6.89 -6.26 7.77
N LEU A 159 6.29 -7.30 8.32
CA LEU A 159 6.88 -8.08 9.42
C LEU A 159 8.13 -8.87 9.02
N ASN A 160 8.28 -9.18 7.75
CA ASN A 160 9.43 -9.91 7.21
C ASN A 160 10.60 -9.00 6.77
N ASP A 161 10.39 -7.68 6.72
CA ASP A 161 11.40 -6.68 6.37
C ASP A 161 11.75 -5.85 7.61
N PRO A 162 12.96 -5.95 8.18
CA PRO A 162 13.32 -5.24 9.41
C PRO A 162 13.23 -3.71 9.30
N ALA A 163 13.48 -3.13 8.13
CA ALA A 163 13.41 -1.69 7.92
C ALA A 163 11.95 -1.21 7.91
N ARG A 164 11.10 -1.88 7.13
CA ARG A 164 9.65 -1.61 7.10
C ARG A 164 8.99 -1.86 8.45
N TYR A 165 9.40 -2.92 9.13
CA TYR A 165 8.90 -3.24 10.48
C TYR A 165 9.25 -2.15 11.48
N GLY A 166 10.49 -1.62 11.46
CA GLY A 166 10.90 -0.50 12.30
C GLY A 166 10.06 0.75 12.06
N VAL A 167 9.79 1.10 10.80
CA VAL A 167 8.92 2.23 10.42
C VAL A 167 7.49 2.00 10.94
N ALA A 168 6.90 0.84 10.67
CA ALA A 168 5.52 0.53 11.09
C ALA A 168 5.34 0.53 12.62
N LEU A 169 6.36 0.08 13.37
CA LEU A 169 6.37 0.22 14.83
C LEU A 169 6.42 1.67 15.26
N SER A 170 7.28 2.49 14.63
CA SER A 170 7.40 3.93 14.91
C SER A 170 6.07 4.65 14.68
N GLU A 171 5.41 4.37 13.56
CA GLU A 171 4.06 4.90 13.24
C GLU A 171 3.01 4.49 14.28
N SER A 172 3.09 3.26 14.77
CA SER A 172 2.16 2.76 15.79
C SER A 172 2.43 3.39 17.17
N ILE A 173 3.71 3.62 17.52
CA ILE A 173 4.09 4.34 18.73
C ILE A 173 3.57 5.78 18.68
N ALA A 174 3.66 6.45 17.53
CA ALA A 174 3.13 7.80 17.34
C ALA A 174 1.61 7.88 17.56
N LYS A 175 0.87 6.81 17.29
CA LYS A 175 -0.58 6.67 17.58
C LYS A 175 -0.90 6.35 19.04
N GLY A 176 0.10 6.00 19.84
CA GLY A 176 -0.01 5.78 21.28
C GLY A 176 0.67 4.51 21.81
N ASP A 177 0.73 3.42 21.04
CA ASP A 177 1.38 2.17 21.47
C ASP A 177 1.79 1.30 20.27
N TRP A 178 2.99 0.71 20.32
CA TRP A 178 3.50 -0.17 19.27
C TRP A 178 2.62 -1.40 18.99
N ARG A 179 1.87 -1.87 19.99
CA ARG A 179 0.96 -3.03 19.87
C ARG A 179 -0.22 -2.76 18.93
N LEU A 180 -0.53 -1.51 18.63
CA LEU A 180 -1.57 -1.16 17.66
C LEU A 180 -1.30 -1.73 16.26
N LEU A 181 -0.04 -1.94 15.88
CA LEU A 181 0.32 -2.63 14.64
C LEU A 181 -0.27 -4.04 14.59
N PHE A 182 -0.15 -4.78 15.69
CA PHE A 182 -0.62 -6.17 15.77
C PHE A 182 -2.14 -6.25 15.96
N ILE A 183 -2.71 -5.33 16.72
CA ILE A 183 -4.17 -5.23 16.88
C ILE A 183 -4.83 -4.96 15.53
N ALA A 184 -4.30 -4.02 14.74
CA ALA A 184 -4.81 -3.71 13.41
C ALA A 184 -4.69 -4.92 12.46
N ARG A 185 -3.55 -5.60 12.46
CA ARG A 185 -3.34 -6.86 11.71
C ARG A 185 -4.39 -7.91 12.05
N ASP A 186 -4.60 -8.15 13.35
CA ASP A 186 -5.50 -9.21 13.80
C ASP A 186 -6.96 -8.89 13.51
N ARG A 187 -7.33 -7.62 13.54
CA ARG A 187 -8.68 -7.14 13.18
C ARG A 187 -9.02 -7.30 11.70
N VAL A 188 -8.05 -7.39 10.81
CA VAL A 188 -8.31 -7.61 9.38
C VAL A 188 -9.19 -8.86 9.16
N GLU A 189 -8.93 -9.93 9.91
CA GLU A 189 -9.69 -11.18 9.76
C GLU A 189 -11.08 -11.12 10.40
N THR A 190 -11.27 -10.30 11.41
CA THR A 190 -12.52 -10.24 12.20
C THR A 190 -13.44 -9.09 11.81
N THR A 191 -12.96 -8.11 11.04
CA THR A 191 -13.78 -7.00 10.54
C THR A 191 -14.85 -7.52 9.58
N THR A 192 -16.11 -7.25 9.84
CA THR A 192 -17.24 -7.75 9.05
C THR A 192 -17.61 -6.84 7.90
N LEU A 193 -18.47 -7.33 7.00
CA LEU A 193 -19.04 -6.54 5.92
C LEU A 193 -19.87 -5.38 6.47
N GLU A 194 -20.61 -5.63 7.54
CA GLU A 194 -21.42 -4.64 8.24
C GLU A 194 -20.56 -3.53 8.86
N ASP A 195 -19.37 -3.89 9.40
CA ASP A 195 -18.42 -2.89 9.90
C ASP A 195 -17.93 -1.96 8.79
N VAL A 196 -17.57 -2.52 7.64
CA VAL A 196 -17.11 -1.75 6.49
C VAL A 196 -18.23 -0.85 5.94
N GLN A 197 -19.44 -1.37 5.85
CA GLN A 197 -20.61 -0.60 5.40
C GLN A 197 -20.94 0.53 6.39
N ARG A 198 -20.93 0.24 7.67
CA ARG A 198 -21.19 1.21 8.75
C ARG A 198 -20.19 2.36 8.74
N VAL A 199 -18.89 2.09 8.61
CA VAL A 199 -17.90 3.18 8.56
C VAL A 199 -18.00 3.98 7.27
N ALA A 200 -18.36 3.37 6.14
CA ALA A 200 -18.66 4.09 4.91
C ALA A 200 -19.79 5.10 5.12
N GLU A 201 -20.91 4.65 5.67
CA GLU A 201 -22.07 5.49 5.95
C GLU A 201 -21.81 6.58 7.01
N ASN A 202 -20.95 6.29 7.99
CA ASN A 202 -20.65 7.26 9.06
C ASN A 202 -19.67 8.34 8.64
N TYR A 203 -18.64 8.00 7.87
CA TYR A 203 -17.53 8.91 7.60
C TYR A 203 -17.50 9.45 6.17
N LEU A 204 -17.88 8.66 5.16
CA LEU A 204 -17.86 9.08 3.76
C LEU A 204 -19.16 9.81 3.38
N ARG A 205 -19.44 10.89 4.10
CA ARG A 205 -20.63 11.71 3.90
C ARG A 205 -20.29 13.02 3.24
N GLN A 206 -21.19 13.50 2.41
CA GLN A 206 -21.11 14.87 1.88
C GLN A 206 -20.84 15.89 3.00
N THR A 207 -21.39 15.64 4.18
CA THR A 207 -21.31 16.48 5.36
C THR A 207 -19.93 16.50 6.04
N ASN A 208 -19.11 15.52 5.77
CA ASN A 208 -17.77 15.35 6.33
C ASN A 208 -16.68 15.51 5.24
N ARG A 209 -17.06 16.10 4.12
CA ARG A 209 -16.22 16.18 2.94
C ARG A 209 -15.56 17.53 2.77
N THR A 210 -14.29 17.53 2.42
CA THR A 210 -13.59 18.66 1.82
C THR A 210 -13.17 18.29 0.41
N VAL A 211 -13.65 19.02 -0.60
CA VAL A 211 -13.22 18.85 -1.99
C VAL A 211 -12.21 19.93 -2.34
N GLY A 212 -11.06 19.50 -2.87
CA GLY A 212 -10.07 20.38 -3.46
C GLY A 212 -10.02 20.15 -4.96
N GLU A 213 -10.06 21.20 -5.74
CA GLU A 213 -9.82 21.15 -7.17
C GLU A 213 -8.60 21.98 -7.54
N PHE A 214 -7.75 21.38 -8.33
CA PHE A 214 -6.73 22.12 -9.05
C PHE A 214 -7.32 22.53 -10.39
N LEU A 215 -8.21 23.43 -10.35
CA LEU A 215 -9.09 24.12 -11.28
C LEU A 215 -10.34 24.59 -10.56
N PRO A 216 -11.24 25.32 -11.13
CA PRO A 216 -12.36 25.99 -10.41
C PRO A 216 -13.55 25.17 -9.85
N GLY A 217 -14.07 25.27 -8.47
CA GLY A 217 -15.26 24.77 -7.67
C GLY A 217 -15.84 24.62 -6.28
N ASP A 218 -16.69 24.01 -5.28
CA ASP A 218 -17.53 24.26 -4.03
C ASP A 218 -18.26 23.38 -2.94
N LYS A 219 -18.93 23.15 -1.75
CA LYS A 219 -19.46 23.16 -0.32
C LYS A 219 -20.43 22.13 0.47
N PRO A 220 -20.94 22.03 1.78
CA PRO A 220 -20.93 21.37 3.10
C PRO A 220 -22.02 20.66 3.98
N GLN A 221 -21.75 19.83 5.12
CA GLN A 221 -22.49 19.40 6.37
C GLN A 221 -21.69 18.50 7.37
N LEU A 222 -22.14 18.27 8.66
CA LEU A 222 -21.41 17.66 9.78
C LEU A 222 -21.42 16.14 9.90
N ALA A 223 -20.31 15.57 10.33
CA ALA A 223 -20.26 14.23 10.95
C ALA A 223 -19.63 14.28 12.35
N ALA A 224 -20.14 13.51 13.30
CA ALA A 224 -19.50 13.34 14.60
C ALA A 224 -18.32 12.36 14.46
N ILE A 225 -17.13 12.79 14.84
CA ILE A 225 -15.94 11.94 14.87
C ILE A 225 -15.67 11.55 16.32
N PRO A 226 -15.55 10.24 16.63
CA PRO A 226 -15.32 9.79 18.01
C PRO A 226 -13.96 10.22 18.54
N GLN A 227 -13.89 10.39 19.86
CA GLN A 227 -12.61 10.64 20.55
C GLN A 227 -11.73 9.39 20.53
N SER A 228 -10.42 9.60 20.68
CA SER A 228 -9.47 8.49 20.83
C SER A 228 -9.83 7.62 22.02
N PRO A 229 -9.86 6.29 21.90
CA PRO A 229 -10.07 5.40 23.04
C PRO A 229 -8.87 5.44 24.00
N ASP A 230 -9.06 4.95 25.21
CA ASP A 230 -7.95 4.67 26.13
C ASP A 230 -7.05 3.56 25.53
N VAL A 231 -5.93 3.96 24.94
CA VAL A 231 -4.98 3.04 24.31
C VAL A 231 -4.37 2.08 25.33
N ALA A 232 -4.11 2.54 26.56
CA ALA A 232 -3.57 1.66 27.60
C ALA A 232 -4.54 0.55 27.99
N ALA A 233 -5.84 0.86 28.07
CA ALA A 233 -6.87 -0.14 28.29
C ALA A 233 -7.01 -1.09 27.09
N LEU A 234 -6.96 -0.56 25.86
CA LEU A 234 -7.10 -1.34 24.63
C LEU A 234 -6.01 -2.40 24.47
N VAL A 235 -4.78 -2.10 24.90
CA VAL A 235 -3.62 -3.01 24.69
C VAL A 235 -3.24 -3.81 25.95
N ARG A 236 -3.87 -3.57 27.10
CA ARG A 236 -3.49 -4.13 28.40
C ARG A 236 -3.35 -5.64 28.40
N ASP A 237 -4.32 -6.33 27.82
CA ASP A 237 -4.41 -7.79 27.83
C ASP A 237 -4.02 -8.41 26.48
N TYR A 238 -3.44 -7.62 25.58
CA TYR A 238 -3.05 -8.09 24.25
C TYR A 238 -1.74 -8.89 24.31
N ALA A 239 -1.85 -10.20 24.23
CA ALA A 239 -0.70 -11.12 24.26
C ALA A 239 0.02 -11.28 22.90
N GLY A 240 -0.58 -10.80 21.81
CA GLY A 240 -0.03 -11.00 20.46
C GLY A 240 -0.25 -12.40 19.89
N LYS A 241 0.04 -12.58 18.61
CA LYS A 241 0.19 -13.91 18.00
C LYS A 241 1.67 -14.31 18.00
N ALA A 242 1.94 -15.62 17.96
CA ALA A 242 3.30 -16.14 17.99
C ALA A 242 4.21 -15.43 16.95
N VAL A 243 5.39 -15.04 17.40
CA VAL A 243 6.39 -14.36 16.56
C VAL A 243 7.01 -15.37 15.60
N ALA A 244 7.30 -14.95 14.36
CA ALA A 244 8.05 -15.74 13.40
C ALA A 244 9.41 -16.19 13.99
N GLN A 245 9.83 -17.42 13.66
CA GLN A 245 11.08 -17.99 14.16
C GLN A 245 12.28 -17.09 13.87
N ALA A 246 13.23 -17.04 14.79
CA ALA A 246 14.50 -16.36 14.57
C ALA A 246 15.26 -17.04 13.43
N VAL A 247 15.77 -16.22 12.51
CA VAL A 247 16.57 -16.72 11.37
C VAL A 247 18.05 -16.59 11.73
N PRO A 248 18.87 -17.64 11.50
CA PRO A 248 20.30 -17.56 11.69
C PRO A 248 20.93 -16.40 10.90
N THR A 249 21.94 -15.76 11.49
CA THR A 249 22.68 -14.68 10.82
C THR A 249 23.49 -15.27 9.68
N PHE A 250 23.36 -14.69 8.47
CA PHE A 250 24.16 -15.03 7.31
C PHE A 250 25.32 -14.04 7.19
N ASP A 251 26.55 -14.55 6.98
CA ASP A 251 27.72 -13.70 6.72
C ASP A 251 27.65 -13.14 5.28
N PRO A 252 27.53 -11.79 5.10
CA PRO A 252 27.44 -11.18 3.78
C PRO A 252 28.78 -10.94 3.09
N SER A 253 29.89 -11.51 3.58
CA SER A 253 31.20 -11.36 2.94
C SER A 253 31.20 -11.96 1.52
N PRO A 254 31.90 -11.36 0.54
CA PRO A 254 31.98 -11.87 -0.81
C PRO A 254 32.42 -13.35 -0.91
N ALA A 255 33.39 -13.74 -0.11
CA ALA A 255 33.89 -15.11 -0.07
C ALA A 255 32.80 -16.10 0.38
N ASN A 256 32.02 -15.74 1.41
CA ASN A 256 30.93 -16.59 1.90
C ASN A 256 29.77 -16.64 0.90
N ILE A 257 29.44 -15.52 0.26
CA ILE A 257 28.43 -15.47 -0.81
C ILE A 257 28.82 -16.39 -1.95
N ASP A 258 30.06 -16.30 -2.43
CA ASP A 258 30.57 -17.18 -3.51
C ASP A 258 30.55 -18.65 -3.13
N ALA A 259 30.97 -18.99 -1.90
CA ALA A 259 30.96 -20.36 -1.40
C ALA A 259 29.55 -20.99 -1.32
N HIS A 260 28.54 -20.18 -1.12
CA HIS A 260 27.13 -20.62 -1.03
C HIS A 260 26.33 -20.39 -2.32
N THR A 261 26.95 -19.86 -3.38
CA THR A 261 26.31 -19.64 -4.68
C THR A 261 26.58 -20.78 -5.64
N VAL A 262 25.53 -21.50 -6.00
CA VAL A 262 25.58 -22.50 -7.08
C VAL A 262 25.36 -21.76 -8.41
N ARG A 263 26.30 -21.95 -9.35
CA ARG A 263 26.22 -21.45 -10.73
C ARG A 263 26.08 -22.60 -11.71
N GLN A 264 25.16 -22.47 -12.64
CA GLN A 264 24.86 -23.51 -13.61
C GLN A 264 24.39 -22.89 -14.92
N THR A 265 24.82 -23.46 -16.05
CA THR A 265 24.26 -23.14 -17.37
C THR A 265 23.24 -24.23 -17.73
N LEU A 266 22.01 -23.79 -18.02
CA LEU A 266 20.93 -24.69 -18.42
C LEU A 266 21.07 -25.11 -19.89
N PRO A 267 20.40 -26.20 -20.33
CA PRO A 267 20.50 -26.68 -21.72
C PRO A 267 20.11 -25.66 -22.81
N ASN A 268 19.29 -24.69 -22.46
CA ASN A 268 18.88 -23.57 -23.33
C ASN A 268 19.85 -22.39 -23.33
N GLY A 269 21.02 -22.51 -22.66
CA GLY A 269 22.05 -21.49 -22.56
C GLY A 269 21.80 -20.44 -21.47
N MET A 270 20.72 -20.54 -20.68
CA MET A 270 20.48 -19.62 -19.58
C MET A 270 21.45 -19.86 -18.43
N GLU A 271 22.10 -18.80 -17.97
CA GLU A 271 22.94 -18.82 -16.78
C GLU A 271 22.11 -18.65 -15.52
N LEU A 272 22.27 -19.55 -14.57
CA LEU A 272 21.56 -19.56 -13.30
C LEU A 272 22.56 -19.42 -12.15
N ALA A 273 22.29 -18.50 -11.22
CA ALA A 273 23.02 -18.36 -9.96
C ALA A 273 22.05 -18.44 -8.80
N LEU A 274 22.25 -19.39 -7.89
CA LEU A 274 21.40 -19.64 -6.74
C LEU A 274 22.22 -19.48 -5.46
N LEU A 275 21.87 -18.48 -4.65
CA LEU A 275 22.38 -18.30 -3.30
C LEU A 275 21.38 -18.86 -2.29
N SER A 276 21.71 -20.01 -1.69
CA SER A 276 20.89 -20.60 -0.63
C SER A 276 21.29 -20.03 0.73
N LYS A 277 20.36 -19.35 1.39
CA LYS A 277 20.52 -18.84 2.75
C LYS A 277 19.21 -18.87 3.51
N PRO A 278 19.22 -18.98 4.85
CA PRO A 278 18.02 -18.81 5.65
C PRO A 278 17.47 -17.39 5.51
N THR A 279 16.14 -17.27 5.26
CA THR A 279 15.45 -15.98 5.17
C THR A 279 14.22 -15.98 6.07
N ARG A 280 13.87 -14.82 6.62
CA ARG A 280 12.65 -14.69 7.43
C ARG A 280 11.44 -14.99 6.56
N GLY A 281 10.55 -15.89 7.04
CA GLY A 281 9.35 -16.31 6.32
C GLY A 281 9.67 -17.12 5.05
N GLU A 282 10.88 -17.72 4.92
CA GLU A 282 11.33 -18.44 3.72
C GLU A 282 11.20 -17.60 2.44
N ALA A 283 11.44 -16.28 2.54
CA ALA A 283 11.39 -15.38 1.41
C ALA A 283 12.44 -15.73 0.36
N VAL A 284 12.02 -15.73 -0.90
CA VAL A 284 12.86 -15.94 -2.08
C VAL A 284 12.82 -14.69 -2.95
N ASN A 285 13.99 -14.17 -3.28
CA ASN A 285 14.16 -13.06 -4.22
C ASN A 285 14.81 -13.57 -5.49
N GLY A 286 14.24 -13.22 -6.64
CA GLY A 286 14.79 -13.60 -7.94
C GLY A 286 14.83 -12.43 -8.91
N THR A 287 15.79 -12.51 -9.82
CA THR A 287 15.90 -11.58 -10.95
C THR A 287 16.15 -12.39 -12.21
N LEU A 288 15.23 -12.28 -13.18
CA LEU A 288 15.41 -12.80 -14.53
C LEU A 288 15.78 -11.64 -15.47
N VAL A 289 16.85 -11.84 -16.22
CA VAL A 289 17.31 -10.87 -17.22
C VAL A 289 17.29 -11.54 -18.58
N LEU A 290 16.57 -10.93 -19.52
CA LEU A 290 16.51 -11.35 -20.92
C LEU A 290 17.18 -10.29 -21.79
N HIS A 291 18.12 -10.71 -22.63
CA HIS A 291 18.75 -9.86 -23.64
C HIS A 291 17.97 -9.99 -24.97
N LEU A 292 17.47 -8.86 -25.48
CA LEU A 292 16.47 -8.82 -26.55
C LEU A 292 17.04 -8.54 -27.96
N GLY A 293 18.34 -8.53 -28.10
CA GLY A 293 18.98 -8.26 -29.40
C GLY A 293 20.31 -7.52 -29.26
N ASN A 294 20.75 -6.88 -30.33
CA ASN A 294 21.99 -6.12 -30.40
C ASN A 294 21.76 -4.70 -30.92
N THR A 295 22.76 -3.86 -30.86
CA THR A 295 22.71 -2.45 -31.23
C THR A 295 22.11 -2.24 -32.65
N GLN A 296 22.43 -3.14 -33.60
CA GLN A 296 21.97 -3.00 -35.00
C GLN A 296 20.46 -3.37 -35.11
N SER A 297 20.01 -4.46 -34.46
CA SER A 297 18.61 -4.94 -34.54
C SER A 297 17.65 -4.05 -33.75
N LEU A 298 18.16 -3.24 -32.80
CA LEU A 298 17.38 -2.44 -31.85
C LEU A 298 17.43 -0.93 -32.13
N GLN A 299 18.14 -0.51 -33.16
CA GLN A 299 18.23 0.90 -33.54
C GLN A 299 16.84 1.51 -33.75
N GLY A 300 16.56 2.64 -33.09
CA GLY A 300 15.27 3.33 -33.12
C GLY A 300 14.12 2.67 -32.35
N LYS A 301 14.37 1.56 -31.62
CA LYS A 301 13.33 0.78 -30.91
C LYS A 301 13.30 0.98 -29.39
N THR A 302 13.99 1.95 -28.85
CA THR A 302 14.08 2.18 -27.39
C THR A 302 12.72 2.36 -26.73
N ALA A 303 11.86 3.20 -27.31
CA ALA A 303 10.51 3.44 -26.77
C ALA A 303 9.63 2.17 -26.84
N ILE A 304 9.75 1.38 -27.92
CA ILE A 304 9.01 0.12 -28.09
C ILE A 304 9.38 -0.87 -26.98
N GLY A 305 10.66 -1.05 -26.69
CA GLY A 305 11.12 -1.96 -25.64
C GLY A 305 10.58 -1.60 -24.25
N SER A 306 10.63 -0.31 -23.90
CA SER A 306 10.08 0.17 -22.62
C SER A 306 8.57 0.02 -22.53
N LEU A 307 7.83 0.33 -23.60
CA LEU A 307 6.38 0.15 -23.67
C LEU A 307 6.00 -1.32 -23.57
N THR A 308 6.71 -2.22 -24.30
CA THR A 308 6.47 -3.66 -24.22
C THR A 308 6.63 -4.18 -22.80
N ALA A 309 7.71 -3.80 -22.11
CA ALA A 309 7.91 -4.19 -20.73
C ALA A 309 6.78 -3.71 -19.80
N GLY A 310 6.30 -2.48 -19.99
CA GLY A 310 5.17 -1.92 -19.24
C GLY A 310 3.81 -2.53 -19.57
N MET A 311 3.72 -3.39 -20.59
CA MET A 311 2.48 -4.06 -20.97
C MET A 311 2.40 -5.52 -20.49
N LEU A 312 3.52 -6.14 -20.09
CA LEU A 312 3.58 -7.56 -19.78
C LEU A 312 2.73 -7.96 -18.56
N ASP A 313 2.47 -7.05 -17.64
CA ASP A 313 1.59 -7.27 -16.48
C ASP A 313 0.13 -6.84 -16.72
N ARG A 314 -0.19 -6.33 -17.91
CA ARG A 314 -1.52 -5.82 -18.27
C ARG A 314 -2.48 -6.87 -18.80
N GLY A 315 -2.00 -8.08 -18.96
CA GLY A 315 -2.72 -9.27 -19.41
C GLY A 315 -1.76 -10.22 -20.08
N ALA A 316 -1.91 -11.53 -19.85
CA ALA A 316 -1.06 -12.55 -20.46
C ALA A 316 -1.85 -13.84 -20.68
N GLY A 317 -1.76 -14.41 -21.88
CA GLY A 317 -2.50 -15.62 -22.24
C GLY A 317 -4.00 -15.43 -22.06
N VAL A 318 -4.58 -16.22 -21.16
CA VAL A 318 -6.02 -16.18 -20.84
C VAL A 318 -6.35 -15.29 -19.64
N PHE A 319 -5.34 -14.68 -19.00
CA PHE A 319 -5.52 -13.92 -17.79
C PHE A 319 -5.64 -12.40 -18.07
N SER A 320 -6.67 -11.79 -17.50
CA SER A 320 -6.77 -10.34 -17.43
C SER A 320 -5.75 -9.75 -16.44
N ARG A 321 -5.53 -8.44 -16.53
CA ARG A 321 -4.69 -7.69 -15.57
C ARG A 321 -5.08 -7.96 -14.11
N GLN A 322 -6.39 -7.93 -13.82
CA GLN A 322 -6.92 -8.21 -12.47
C GLN A 322 -6.57 -9.63 -12.03
N GLN A 323 -6.79 -10.62 -12.88
CA GLN A 323 -6.49 -12.02 -12.56
C GLN A 323 -5.01 -12.26 -12.32
N ILE A 324 -4.11 -11.57 -13.04
CA ILE A 324 -2.67 -11.62 -12.80
C ILE A 324 -2.34 -11.02 -11.43
N ALA A 325 -2.89 -9.85 -11.11
CA ALA A 325 -2.68 -9.21 -9.81
C ALA A 325 -3.19 -10.09 -8.66
N ASP A 326 -4.40 -10.63 -8.76
CA ASP A 326 -4.98 -11.53 -7.75
C ASP A 326 -4.12 -12.80 -7.56
N ARG A 327 -3.54 -13.33 -8.66
CA ARG A 327 -2.62 -14.47 -8.59
C ARG A 327 -1.30 -14.12 -7.91
N PHE A 328 -0.70 -12.95 -8.21
CA PHE A 328 0.48 -12.50 -7.50
C PHE A 328 0.22 -12.36 -5.99
N GLU A 329 -0.93 -11.80 -5.60
CA GLU A 329 -1.30 -11.71 -4.19
C GLU A 329 -1.51 -13.10 -3.55
N ALA A 330 -2.20 -14.01 -4.23
CA ALA A 330 -2.40 -15.39 -3.74
C ALA A 330 -1.08 -16.14 -3.55
N LEU A 331 -0.10 -15.89 -4.42
CA LEU A 331 1.26 -16.44 -4.35
C LEU A 331 2.18 -15.64 -3.42
N LYS A 332 1.66 -14.64 -2.70
CA LYS A 332 2.45 -13.70 -1.88
C LYS A 332 3.63 -13.11 -2.65
N ALA A 333 3.43 -12.88 -3.94
CA ALA A 333 4.48 -12.45 -4.84
C ALA A 333 4.44 -10.94 -5.06
N ASN A 334 5.62 -10.34 -5.02
CA ASN A 334 5.84 -8.98 -5.48
C ASN A 334 6.66 -9.05 -6.77
N VAL A 335 6.06 -8.69 -7.90
CA VAL A 335 6.70 -8.80 -9.22
C VAL A 335 6.83 -7.43 -9.82
N SER A 336 8.00 -7.10 -10.34
CA SER A 336 8.24 -5.90 -11.12
C SER A 336 8.90 -6.25 -12.45
N ILE A 337 8.33 -5.71 -13.52
CA ILE A 337 8.83 -5.90 -14.89
C ILE A 337 9.28 -4.54 -15.40
N SER A 338 10.52 -4.49 -15.86
CA SER A 338 11.10 -3.27 -16.43
C SER A 338 11.95 -3.63 -17.65
N GLY A 339 12.01 -2.73 -18.60
CA GLY A 339 12.78 -3.03 -19.82
C GLY A 339 13.24 -1.79 -20.58
N SER A 340 14.22 -2.04 -21.43
CA SER A 340 14.71 -1.13 -22.47
C SER A 340 14.64 -1.87 -23.81
N SER A 341 15.14 -1.26 -24.88
CA SER A 341 15.27 -1.96 -26.15
C SER A 341 16.18 -3.19 -26.08
N GLU A 342 17.16 -3.20 -25.20
CA GLU A 342 18.20 -4.24 -25.13
C GLU A 342 17.94 -5.32 -24.09
N ARG A 343 17.17 -4.99 -23.06
CA ARG A 343 17.04 -5.84 -21.88
C ARG A 343 15.66 -5.74 -21.25
N LEU A 344 15.09 -6.90 -20.95
CA LEU A 344 13.95 -7.06 -20.06
C LEU A 344 14.44 -7.62 -18.73
N THR A 345 13.98 -7.02 -17.65
CA THR A 345 14.30 -7.46 -16.28
C THR A 345 13.00 -7.71 -15.53
N VAL A 346 12.84 -8.93 -15.05
CA VAL A 346 11.75 -9.31 -14.13
C VAL A 346 12.38 -9.54 -12.76
N ARG A 347 11.97 -8.77 -11.76
CA ARG A 347 12.31 -8.98 -10.36
C ARG A 347 11.11 -9.49 -9.63
N PHE A 348 11.32 -10.44 -8.75
CA PHE A 348 10.25 -10.98 -7.93
C PHE A 348 10.74 -11.31 -6.52
N GLU A 349 9.80 -11.20 -5.60
CA GLU A 349 9.91 -11.71 -4.23
C GLU A 349 8.69 -12.57 -3.95
N THR A 350 8.87 -13.72 -3.33
CA THR A 350 7.78 -14.62 -2.89
C THR A 350 8.27 -15.50 -1.74
N HIS A 351 7.44 -16.40 -1.25
CA HIS A 351 7.85 -17.44 -0.31
C HIS A 351 8.21 -18.73 -1.05
N ARG A 352 9.15 -19.51 -0.49
CA ARG A 352 9.65 -20.75 -1.08
C ARG A 352 8.56 -21.73 -1.54
N ALA A 353 7.49 -21.84 -0.76
CA ALA A 353 6.36 -22.71 -1.06
C ALA A 353 5.61 -22.32 -2.36
N TYR A 354 5.63 -21.04 -2.73
CA TYR A 354 4.91 -20.51 -3.90
C TYR A 354 5.81 -20.27 -5.12
N LEU A 355 7.13 -20.47 -4.96
CA LEU A 355 8.08 -20.21 -6.04
C LEU A 355 7.79 -21.00 -7.34
N PRO A 356 7.47 -22.31 -7.31
CA PRO A 356 7.16 -23.05 -8.54
C PRO A 356 5.98 -22.44 -9.30
N ASP A 357 4.88 -22.16 -8.61
CA ASP A 357 3.65 -21.62 -9.20
C ASP A 357 3.86 -20.19 -9.73
N LEU A 358 4.71 -19.40 -9.04
CA LEU A 358 5.09 -18.08 -9.53
C LEU A 358 5.90 -18.17 -10.82
N LEU A 359 6.87 -19.08 -10.91
CA LEU A 359 7.67 -19.27 -12.12
C LEU A 359 6.81 -19.74 -13.29
N ASP A 360 5.82 -20.58 -13.04
CA ASP A 360 4.86 -21.00 -14.06
C ASP A 360 3.96 -19.83 -14.52
N LEU A 361 3.52 -18.98 -13.62
CA LEU A 361 2.78 -17.75 -13.98
C LEU A 361 3.66 -16.77 -14.78
N LEU A 362 4.92 -16.60 -14.43
CA LEU A 362 5.86 -15.73 -15.15
C LEU A 362 6.22 -16.25 -16.55
N ARG A 363 6.03 -17.54 -16.82
CA ARG A 363 6.23 -18.15 -18.13
C ARG A 363 5.07 -17.89 -19.09
N THR A 364 3.88 -17.53 -18.60
CA THR A 364 2.68 -17.28 -19.42
C THR A 364 2.77 -15.97 -20.17
#